data_dd00809223d4ea39f54c3a5dff9a1248
#
_entry.id   dd00809223d4ea39f54c3a5dff9a1248
#
_cell.length_a   1.000
_cell.length_b   1.000
_cell.length_c   1.000
_cell.angle_alpha   90.00
_cell.angle_beta   90.00
_cell.angle_gamma   90.00
#
_symmetry.space_group_name_H-M   'P 1'
#
loop_
_entity.id
_entity.type
_entity.pdbx_description
1 polymer ?
#
loop_
_entity_poly.entity_id
_entity_poly.type
_entity_poly.pdbx_seq_one_letter_code
_entity_poly.pdbx_strand_id
1 'polypeptide(L)'
;MDISVVIPLYNEEESLPELYSWIERVMKANNYSFEVIFVNDGSTDDSWEVIEQLKATSGETVKGIKFRRNYGKSPALYCGFKEAQGEVVITMDADLQDSPDEIPELYRMITEEGYDLVSGWKQKRYDPLSKTLPTKLFNATARKVSGIKNLHDFNCGLKAYRKKVVKNIEVYGEMHRYIPYLAKNAGFKK
;
A
#
# COMPACT_ATOMS: atom_id res chain seq x y z
N MET A 1 14.37 11.15 3.18
CA MET A 1 12.99 10.98 2.65
C MET A 1 12.19 10.26 3.72
N ASP A 2 11.07 10.87 4.11
CA ASP A 2 10.26 10.35 5.21
C ASP A 2 9.37 9.20 4.74
N ILE A 3 8.64 9.39 3.63
CA ILE A 3 7.59 8.47 3.21
C ILE A 3 7.74 8.08 1.74
N SER A 4 7.59 6.78 1.45
CA SER A 4 7.32 6.25 0.11
C SER A 4 5.91 5.67 0.08
N VAL A 5 5.06 6.14 -0.82
CA VAL A 5 3.73 5.55 -1.05
C VAL A 5 3.79 4.64 -2.27
N VAL A 6 3.50 3.36 -2.09
CA VAL A 6 3.50 2.34 -3.15
C VAL A 6 2.07 2.01 -3.54
N ILE A 7 1.71 2.26 -4.79
CA ILE A 7 0.36 2.11 -5.32
C ILE A 7 0.39 1.14 -6.50
N PRO A 8 0.08 -0.15 -6.27
CA PRO A 8 -0.17 -1.09 -7.35
C PRO A 8 -1.51 -0.78 -8.01
N LEU A 9 -1.56 -0.80 -9.34
CA LEU A 9 -2.78 -0.46 -10.07
C LEU A 9 -2.95 -1.29 -11.36
N TYR A 10 -4.21 -1.45 -11.75
CA TYR A 10 -4.62 -2.06 -13.01
C TYR A 10 -5.94 -1.45 -13.48
N ASN A 11 -5.92 -0.69 -14.60
CA ASN A 11 -7.05 0.04 -15.17
C ASN A 11 -7.69 1.02 -14.16
N GLU A 12 -6.94 2.05 -13.78
CA GLU A 12 -7.34 3.05 -12.78
C GLU A 12 -7.11 4.49 -13.28
N GLU A 13 -7.15 4.72 -14.60
CA GLU A 13 -6.85 6.01 -15.23
C GLU A 13 -7.62 7.19 -14.62
N GLU A 14 -8.89 6.97 -14.23
CA GLU A 14 -9.77 8.02 -13.72
C GLU A 14 -9.41 8.45 -12.28
N SER A 15 -8.96 7.52 -11.44
CA SER A 15 -8.70 7.75 -10.01
C SER A 15 -7.33 8.34 -9.71
N LEU A 16 -6.33 8.08 -10.55
CA LEU A 16 -4.94 8.42 -10.27
C LEU A 16 -4.68 9.92 -10.05
N PRO A 17 -5.24 10.87 -10.86
CA PRO A 17 -5.00 12.29 -10.66
C PRO A 17 -5.54 12.79 -9.32
N GLU A 18 -6.74 12.36 -8.94
CA GLU A 18 -7.36 12.73 -7.68
C GLU A 18 -6.59 12.14 -6.50
N LEU A 19 -6.23 10.86 -6.57
CA LEU A 19 -5.46 10.19 -5.52
C LEU A 19 -4.10 10.87 -5.29
N TYR A 20 -3.37 11.16 -6.37
CA TYR A 20 -2.08 11.85 -6.25
C TYR A 20 -2.24 13.23 -5.62
N SER A 21 -3.20 14.03 -6.08
CA SER A 21 -3.49 15.36 -5.53
C SER A 21 -3.83 15.31 -4.03
N TRP A 22 -4.59 14.29 -3.61
CA TRP A 22 -4.93 14.10 -2.20
C TRP A 22 -3.69 13.73 -1.37
N ILE A 23 -2.89 12.77 -1.84
CA ILE A 23 -1.62 12.41 -1.18
C ILE A 23 -0.71 13.62 -1.07
N GLU A 24 -0.47 14.35 -2.17
CA GLU A 24 0.40 15.51 -2.18
C GLU A 24 -0.04 16.59 -1.16
N ARG A 25 -1.34 16.86 -1.09
CA ARG A 25 -1.91 17.81 -0.13
C ARG A 25 -1.63 17.39 1.32
N VAL A 26 -1.83 16.11 1.65
CA VAL A 26 -1.57 15.58 3.00
C VAL A 26 -0.08 15.66 3.34
N MET A 27 0.79 15.29 2.41
CA MET A 27 2.24 15.34 2.61
C MET A 27 2.74 16.77 2.85
N LYS A 28 2.30 17.71 2.02
CA LYS A 28 2.66 19.13 2.15
C LYS A 28 2.14 19.74 3.46
N ALA A 29 0.91 19.42 3.86
CA ALA A 29 0.32 19.92 5.11
C ALA A 29 1.08 19.47 6.35
N ASN A 30 1.76 18.31 6.29
CA ASN A 30 2.54 17.76 7.39
C ASN A 30 4.06 17.94 7.22
N ASN A 31 4.52 18.64 6.20
CA ASN A 31 5.92 18.88 5.86
C ASN A 31 6.75 17.57 5.69
N TYR A 32 6.14 16.52 5.16
CA TYR A 32 6.85 15.28 4.86
C TYR A 32 7.57 15.37 3.53
N SER A 33 8.83 14.91 3.48
CA SER A 33 9.52 14.57 2.24
C SER A 33 9.02 13.20 1.75
N PHE A 34 8.55 13.12 0.50
CA PHE A 34 7.87 11.93 0.02
C PHE A 34 8.12 11.60 -1.45
N GLU A 35 7.82 10.37 -1.81
CA GLU A 35 7.67 9.90 -3.18
C GLU A 35 6.41 9.05 -3.31
N VAL A 36 5.82 9.03 -4.49
CA VAL A 36 4.73 8.13 -4.87
C VAL A 36 5.21 7.22 -5.99
N ILE A 37 5.15 5.92 -5.78
CA ILE A 37 5.59 4.89 -6.71
C ILE A 37 4.35 4.18 -7.24
N PHE A 38 3.94 4.55 -8.45
CA PHE A 38 2.86 3.88 -9.17
C PHE A 38 3.41 2.63 -9.86
N VAL A 39 2.85 1.48 -9.59
CA VAL A 39 3.21 0.22 -10.24
C VAL A 39 2.04 -0.24 -11.11
N ASN A 40 2.13 0.08 -12.40
CA ASN A 40 1.14 -0.31 -13.40
C ASN A 40 1.31 -1.78 -13.77
N ASP A 41 0.38 -2.60 -13.32
CA ASP A 41 0.37 -4.06 -13.54
C ASP A 41 -0.20 -4.44 -14.91
N GLY A 42 0.30 -3.79 -15.97
CA GLY A 42 -0.06 -4.10 -17.35
C GLY A 42 -1.46 -3.63 -17.74
N SER A 43 -1.87 -2.45 -17.30
CA SER A 43 -3.15 -1.83 -17.68
C SER A 43 -3.33 -1.74 -19.20
N THR A 44 -4.58 -1.80 -19.61
CA THR A 44 -5.03 -1.70 -21.02
C THR A 44 -5.73 -0.39 -21.34
N ASP A 45 -5.95 0.44 -20.34
CA ASP A 45 -6.46 1.82 -20.41
C ASP A 45 -5.31 2.84 -20.44
N ASP A 46 -5.61 4.12 -20.29
CA ASP A 46 -4.63 5.23 -20.31
C ASP A 46 -3.93 5.45 -18.94
N SER A 47 -3.99 4.47 -18.02
CA SER A 47 -3.34 4.59 -16.69
C SER A 47 -1.85 4.91 -16.78
N TRP A 48 -1.13 4.36 -17.76
CA TRP A 48 0.29 4.63 -17.92
C TRP A 48 0.56 6.06 -18.36
N GLU A 49 -0.20 6.55 -19.32
CA GLU A 49 -0.14 7.90 -19.83
C GLU A 49 -0.43 8.93 -18.74
N VAL A 50 -1.38 8.63 -17.86
CA VAL A 50 -1.67 9.46 -16.66
C VAL A 50 -0.48 9.50 -15.71
N ILE A 51 0.18 8.36 -15.45
CA ILE A 51 1.39 8.32 -14.61
C ILE A 51 2.52 9.15 -15.22
N GLU A 52 2.74 9.08 -16.54
CA GLU A 52 3.75 9.88 -17.24
C GLU A 52 3.45 11.39 -17.14
N GLN A 53 2.19 11.80 -17.26
CA GLN A 53 1.76 13.18 -17.06
C GLN A 53 1.99 13.66 -15.61
N LEU A 54 1.63 12.85 -14.62
CA LEU A 54 1.89 13.16 -13.21
C LEU A 54 3.39 13.32 -12.95
N LYS A 55 4.22 12.45 -13.50
CA LYS A 55 5.67 12.55 -13.39
C LYS A 55 6.21 13.81 -14.06
N ALA A 56 5.68 14.19 -15.23
CA ALA A 56 6.11 15.40 -15.94
C ALA A 56 5.81 16.66 -15.14
N THR A 57 4.72 16.70 -14.39
CA THR A 57 4.31 17.86 -13.58
C THR A 57 4.91 17.88 -12.17
N SER A 58 5.18 16.71 -11.58
CA SER A 58 5.60 16.56 -10.18
C SER A 58 7.08 16.15 -10.02
N GLY A 59 7.77 15.88 -11.12
CA GLY A 59 9.19 15.60 -11.13
C GLY A 59 9.57 14.34 -10.32
N GLU A 60 10.57 14.48 -9.46
CA GLU A 60 11.15 13.36 -8.70
C GLU A 60 10.22 12.78 -7.62
N THR A 61 9.11 13.44 -7.29
CA THR A 61 8.13 12.92 -6.34
C THR A 61 7.26 11.81 -6.90
N VAL A 62 7.19 11.67 -8.22
CA VAL A 62 6.43 10.59 -8.90
C VAL A 62 7.35 9.65 -9.63
N LYS A 63 7.23 8.36 -9.32
CA LYS A 63 7.91 7.27 -10.02
C LYS A 63 6.86 6.32 -10.63
N GLY A 64 7.12 5.85 -11.83
CA GLY A 64 6.29 4.87 -12.53
C GLY A 64 7.07 3.60 -12.84
N ILE A 65 6.47 2.45 -12.56
CA ILE A 65 6.93 1.12 -12.99
C ILE A 65 5.84 0.52 -13.88
N LYS A 66 6.17 0.12 -15.11
CA LYS A 66 5.22 -0.48 -16.06
C LYS A 66 5.54 -1.95 -16.29
N PHE A 67 4.58 -2.81 -16.02
CA PHE A 67 4.69 -4.22 -16.40
C PHE A 67 4.20 -4.44 -17.83
N ARG A 68 4.76 -5.43 -18.51
CA ARG A 68 4.36 -5.78 -19.88
C ARG A 68 2.98 -6.45 -19.97
N ARG A 69 2.51 -7.05 -18.88
CA ARG A 69 1.20 -7.69 -18.72
C ARG A 69 0.83 -7.73 -17.25
N ASN A 70 -0.39 -8.08 -16.94
CA ASN A 70 -0.84 -8.32 -15.57
C ASN A 70 -0.13 -9.54 -14.97
N TYR A 71 0.59 -9.33 -13.88
CA TYR A 71 1.28 -10.34 -13.06
C TYR A 71 0.66 -10.48 -11.67
N GLY A 72 -0.25 -9.57 -11.30
CA GLY A 72 -0.92 -9.55 -10.02
C GLY A 72 -0.31 -8.60 -8.99
N LYS A 73 -1.06 -8.36 -7.94
CA LYS A 73 -0.74 -7.36 -6.89
C LYS A 73 0.57 -7.65 -6.15
N SER A 74 0.90 -8.92 -5.90
CA SER A 74 2.12 -9.27 -5.15
C SER A 74 3.41 -8.90 -5.86
N PRO A 75 3.62 -9.23 -7.15
CA PRO A 75 4.77 -8.75 -7.90
C PRO A 75 4.85 -7.22 -7.99
N ALA A 76 3.68 -6.55 -8.15
CA ALA A 76 3.63 -5.10 -8.19
C ALA A 76 4.10 -4.47 -6.87
N LEU A 77 3.61 -4.96 -5.73
CA LEU A 77 4.07 -4.52 -4.42
C LEU A 77 5.56 -4.81 -4.21
N TYR A 78 6.04 -5.99 -4.62
CA TYR A 78 7.45 -6.35 -4.48
C TYR A 78 8.36 -5.39 -5.24
N CYS A 79 8.02 -5.06 -6.49
CA CYS A 79 8.79 -4.08 -7.27
C CYS A 79 8.75 -2.69 -6.63
N GLY A 80 7.58 -2.23 -6.19
CA GLY A 80 7.46 -0.96 -5.48
C GLY A 80 8.27 -0.92 -4.18
N PHE A 81 8.31 -2.01 -3.41
CA PHE A 81 9.13 -2.13 -2.20
C PHE A 81 10.63 -2.07 -2.48
N LYS A 82 11.08 -2.61 -3.59
CA LYS A 82 12.49 -2.51 -4.01
C LYS A 82 12.89 -1.08 -4.30
N GLU A 83 12.04 -0.32 -4.98
CA GLU A 83 12.29 1.09 -5.33
C GLU A 83 12.15 2.05 -4.15
N ALA A 84 11.29 1.74 -3.16
CA ALA A 84 10.98 2.62 -2.05
C ALA A 84 12.22 3.05 -1.24
N GLN A 85 12.37 4.36 -1.02
CA GLN A 85 13.51 4.98 -0.33
C GLN A 85 13.13 5.60 1.02
N GLY A 86 11.84 5.86 1.27
CA GLY A 86 11.35 6.45 2.51
C GLY A 86 11.63 5.60 3.75
N GLU A 87 11.78 6.25 4.90
CA GLU A 87 11.91 5.58 6.19
C GLU A 87 10.67 4.74 6.51
N VAL A 88 9.51 5.28 6.18
CA VAL A 88 8.23 4.58 6.24
C VAL A 88 7.73 4.35 4.82
N VAL A 89 7.33 3.11 4.54
CA VAL A 89 6.72 2.71 3.26
C VAL A 89 5.24 2.45 3.51
N ILE A 90 4.38 3.13 2.75
CA ILE A 90 2.93 3.00 2.86
C ILE A 90 2.40 2.36 1.57
N THR A 91 1.60 1.32 1.69
CA THR A 91 0.85 0.76 0.57
C THR A 91 -0.57 1.30 0.58
N MET A 92 -1.14 1.51 -0.60
CA MET A 92 -2.49 2.04 -0.78
C MET A 92 -3.08 1.51 -2.07
N ASP A 93 -4.39 1.25 -2.09
CA ASP A 93 -5.10 0.90 -3.32
C ASP A 93 -5.42 2.15 -4.14
N ALA A 94 -5.53 2.02 -5.47
CA ALA A 94 -5.72 3.17 -6.37
C ALA A 94 -7.19 3.63 -6.50
N ASP A 95 -8.14 2.88 -5.95
CA ASP A 95 -9.58 3.03 -6.14
C ASP A 95 -10.27 4.08 -5.25
N LEU A 96 -9.50 4.95 -4.59
CA LEU A 96 -9.97 6.01 -3.67
C LEU A 96 -10.73 5.51 -2.42
N GLN A 97 -10.73 4.22 -2.14
CA GLN A 97 -11.37 3.68 -0.93
C GLN A 97 -10.51 3.81 0.33
N ASP A 98 -9.22 3.93 0.17
CA ASP A 98 -8.28 4.20 1.25
C ASP A 98 -8.09 5.72 1.39
N SER A 99 -8.07 6.25 2.62
CA SER A 99 -7.92 7.68 2.86
C SER A 99 -6.45 8.08 3.09
N PRO A 100 -5.86 8.92 2.22
CA PRO A 100 -4.55 9.51 2.49
C PRO A 100 -4.47 10.32 3.80
N ASP A 101 -5.59 10.79 4.34
CA ASP A 101 -5.62 11.54 5.60
C ASP A 101 -5.16 10.69 6.81
N GLU A 102 -5.16 9.35 6.68
CA GLU A 102 -4.64 8.44 7.71
C GLU A 102 -3.10 8.33 7.70
N ILE A 103 -2.43 8.84 6.68
CA ILE A 103 -0.96 8.74 6.53
C ILE A 103 -0.21 9.32 7.75
N PRO A 104 -0.55 10.50 8.28
CA PRO A 104 0.18 11.06 9.42
C PRO A 104 0.12 10.17 10.67
N GLU A 105 -1.04 9.58 10.96
CA GLU A 105 -1.18 8.69 12.11
C GLU A 105 -0.42 7.39 11.91
N LEU A 106 -0.46 6.79 10.73
CA LEU A 106 0.32 5.60 10.40
C LEU A 106 1.82 5.87 10.51
N TYR A 107 2.29 7.03 10.04
CA TYR A 107 3.67 7.47 10.15
C TYR A 107 4.09 7.59 11.62
N ARG A 108 3.28 8.27 12.43
CA ARG A 108 3.50 8.44 13.87
C ARG A 108 3.63 7.09 14.59
N MET A 109 2.73 6.14 14.32
CA MET A 109 2.76 4.82 14.94
C MET A 109 4.06 4.06 14.62
N ILE A 110 4.59 4.19 13.40
CA ILE A 110 5.86 3.55 13.02
C ILE A 110 7.04 4.25 13.69
N THR A 111 7.09 5.59 13.67
CA THR A 111 8.27 6.36 14.10
C THR A 111 8.32 6.57 15.61
N GLU A 112 7.19 6.87 16.23
CA GLU A 112 7.15 7.23 17.67
C GLU A 112 6.76 6.04 18.57
N GLU A 113 5.79 5.22 18.16
CA GLU A 113 5.37 4.06 18.97
C GLU A 113 6.23 2.81 18.71
N GLY A 114 7.09 2.84 17.68
CA GLY A 114 8.07 1.80 17.42
C GLY A 114 7.50 0.53 16.80
N TYR A 115 6.35 0.61 16.14
CA TYR A 115 5.84 -0.50 15.33
C TYR A 115 6.69 -0.68 14.07
N ASP A 116 6.84 -1.91 13.63
CA ASP A 116 7.50 -2.23 12.36
C ASP A 116 6.49 -2.34 11.20
N LEU A 117 5.22 -2.66 11.54
CA LEU A 117 4.10 -2.75 10.60
C LEU A 117 2.81 -2.32 11.29
N VAL A 118 2.03 -1.47 10.60
CA VAL A 118 0.68 -1.06 10.99
C VAL A 118 -0.26 -1.30 9.82
N SER A 119 -1.42 -1.88 10.06
CA SER A 119 -2.45 -2.11 9.04
C SER A 119 -3.69 -1.29 9.37
N GLY A 120 -4.22 -0.59 8.38
CA GLY A 120 -5.52 0.04 8.47
C GLY A 120 -6.62 -0.99 8.79
N TRP A 121 -7.72 -0.51 9.35
CA TRP A 121 -8.89 -1.31 9.61
C TRP A 121 -10.15 -0.62 9.10
N LYS A 122 -10.72 -1.17 8.02
CA LYS A 122 -12.01 -0.69 7.47
C LYS A 122 -13.15 -1.14 8.39
N GLN A 123 -13.52 -0.30 9.36
CA GLN A 123 -14.60 -0.61 10.32
C GLN A 123 -15.97 -0.72 9.65
N LYS A 124 -16.25 0.12 8.65
CA LYS A 124 -17.47 0.07 7.83
C LYS A 124 -17.10 -0.29 6.40
N ARG A 125 -17.56 -1.44 5.93
CA ARG A 125 -17.46 -1.84 4.53
C ARG A 125 -18.82 -1.67 3.88
N TYR A 126 -18.86 -0.93 2.81
CA TYR A 126 -20.06 -0.79 1.95
C TYR A 126 -20.12 -1.89 0.88
N ASP A 127 -19.26 -2.92 0.99
CA ASP A 127 -19.23 -4.05 0.07
C ASP A 127 -20.50 -4.91 0.17
N PRO A 128 -20.98 -5.49 -0.95
CA PRO A 128 -22.07 -6.46 -0.95
C PRO A 128 -21.82 -7.64 0.02
N LEU A 129 -22.88 -8.19 0.60
CA LEU A 129 -22.80 -9.34 1.53
C LEU A 129 -22.02 -10.53 0.96
N SER A 130 -22.08 -10.73 -0.37
CA SER A 130 -21.34 -11.77 -1.09
C SER A 130 -19.81 -11.64 -0.97
N LYS A 131 -19.29 -10.42 -0.76
CA LYS A 131 -17.85 -10.15 -0.55
C LYS A 131 -17.47 -10.07 0.93
N THR A 132 -18.40 -9.59 1.78
CA THR A 132 -18.14 -9.36 3.22
C THR A 132 -18.04 -10.68 4.00
N LEU A 133 -18.88 -11.67 3.69
CA LEU A 133 -18.89 -12.96 4.40
C LEU A 133 -17.63 -13.78 4.16
N PRO A 134 -17.16 -13.98 2.90
CA PRO A 134 -15.87 -14.62 2.64
C PRO A 134 -14.68 -13.91 3.30
N THR A 135 -14.69 -12.57 3.32
CA THR A 135 -13.61 -11.79 3.96
C THR A 135 -13.57 -11.99 5.48
N LYS A 136 -14.72 -12.03 6.15
CA LYS A 136 -14.79 -12.30 7.61
C LYS A 136 -14.26 -13.70 7.94
N LEU A 137 -14.64 -14.72 7.15
CA LEU A 137 -14.16 -16.09 7.32
C LEU A 137 -12.65 -16.17 7.07
N PHE A 138 -12.16 -15.54 5.99
CA PHE A 138 -10.74 -15.46 5.69
C PHE A 138 -9.95 -14.81 6.83
N ASN A 139 -10.39 -13.65 7.33
CA ASN A 139 -9.71 -12.95 8.42
C ASN A 139 -9.70 -13.78 9.72
N ALA A 140 -10.79 -14.51 10.03
CA ALA A 140 -10.85 -15.38 11.19
C ALA A 140 -9.87 -16.54 11.07
N THR A 141 -9.82 -17.21 9.91
CA THR A 141 -8.90 -18.30 9.62
C THR A 141 -7.45 -17.81 9.60
N ALA A 142 -7.18 -16.69 8.94
CA ALA A 142 -5.86 -16.08 8.89
C ALA A 142 -5.32 -15.72 10.28
N ARG A 143 -6.16 -15.16 11.18
CA ARG A 143 -5.79 -14.91 12.58
C ARG A 143 -5.43 -16.20 13.33
N LYS A 144 -6.22 -17.26 13.14
CA LYS A 144 -6.00 -18.56 13.81
C LYS A 144 -4.70 -19.20 13.35
N VAL A 145 -4.45 -19.22 12.05
CA VAL A 145 -3.25 -19.84 11.44
C VAL A 145 -1.99 -19.02 11.70
N SER A 146 -2.07 -17.69 11.57
CA SER A 146 -0.93 -16.80 11.77
C SER A 146 -0.57 -16.53 13.23
N GLY A 147 -1.50 -16.79 14.16
CA GLY A 147 -1.34 -16.45 15.57
C GLY A 147 -1.27 -14.93 15.84
N ILE A 148 -1.75 -14.11 14.91
CA ILE A 148 -1.77 -12.64 15.03
C ILE A 148 -3.13 -12.22 15.54
N LYS A 149 -3.22 -11.89 16.83
CA LYS A 149 -4.48 -11.54 17.48
C LYS A 149 -4.93 -10.10 17.22
N ASN A 150 -4.00 -9.18 17.04
CA ASN A 150 -4.25 -7.73 16.99
C ASN A 150 -4.52 -7.20 15.58
N LEU A 151 -4.52 -8.02 14.55
CA LEU A 151 -4.80 -7.61 13.18
C LEU A 151 -6.26 -7.93 12.83
N HIS A 152 -7.04 -6.90 12.58
CA HIS A 152 -8.46 -7.03 12.30
C HIS A 152 -8.76 -7.28 10.82
N ASP A 153 -7.93 -6.74 9.91
CA ASP A 153 -8.13 -6.83 8.47
C ASP A 153 -6.82 -7.11 7.72
N PHE A 154 -6.66 -8.36 7.27
CA PHE A 154 -5.52 -8.77 6.44
C PHE A 154 -5.60 -8.22 5.00
N ASN A 155 -6.82 -7.92 4.53
CA ASN A 155 -7.09 -7.48 3.15
C ASN A 155 -7.07 -5.95 2.97
N CYS A 156 -6.89 -5.16 4.04
CA CYS A 156 -6.80 -3.72 3.90
C CYS A 156 -5.59 -3.35 3.01
N GLY A 157 -5.80 -2.53 1.99
CA GLY A 157 -4.74 -2.02 1.11
C GLY A 157 -3.80 -1.08 1.83
N LEU A 158 -4.38 -0.25 2.69
CA LEU A 158 -3.66 0.75 3.48
C LEU A 158 -2.86 0.10 4.61
N LYS A 159 -1.55 0.08 4.47
CA LYS A 159 -0.60 -0.42 5.47
C LYS A 159 0.64 0.45 5.48
N ALA A 160 1.23 0.62 6.66
CA ALA A 160 2.52 1.27 6.83
C ALA A 160 3.56 0.27 7.33
N TYR A 161 4.76 0.40 6.83
CA TYR A 161 5.90 -0.46 7.15
C TYR A 161 7.13 0.38 7.43
N ARG A 162 7.91 -0.02 8.40
CA ARG A 162 9.29 0.45 8.50
C ARG A 162 10.09 -0.07 7.30
N LYS A 163 10.93 0.76 6.67
CA LYS A 163 11.70 0.39 5.48
C LYS A 163 12.40 -0.97 5.59
N LYS A 164 12.99 -1.27 6.75
CA LYS A 164 13.66 -2.55 6.98
C LYS A 164 12.75 -3.77 6.76
N VAL A 165 11.44 -3.63 7.02
CA VAL A 165 10.48 -4.73 6.80
C VAL A 165 10.36 -5.05 5.33
N VAL A 166 10.02 -4.05 4.51
CA VAL A 166 9.81 -4.25 3.06
C VAL A 166 11.08 -4.65 2.31
N LYS A 167 12.25 -4.30 2.85
CA LYS A 167 13.54 -4.72 2.27
C LYS A 167 13.94 -6.15 2.63
N ASN A 168 13.33 -6.76 3.65
CA ASN A 168 13.64 -8.10 4.14
C ASN A 168 12.53 -9.14 3.91
N ILE A 169 11.40 -8.75 3.33
CA ILE A 169 10.33 -9.69 2.97
C ILE A 169 10.28 -9.88 1.45
N GLU A 170 10.02 -11.11 1.04
CA GLU A 170 9.73 -11.44 -0.36
C GLU A 170 8.23 -11.67 -0.50
N VAL A 171 7.61 -11.01 -1.47
CA VAL A 171 6.17 -11.10 -1.74
C VAL A 171 5.96 -11.65 -3.14
N TYR A 172 5.45 -12.87 -3.23
CA TYR A 172 5.18 -13.56 -4.50
C TYR A 172 3.82 -14.28 -4.49
N GLY A 173 3.32 -14.66 -5.65
CA GLY A 173 2.01 -15.31 -5.78
C GLY A 173 0.90 -14.45 -5.16
N GLU A 174 0.07 -15.05 -4.31
CA GLU A 174 -1.02 -14.36 -3.59
C GLU A 174 -0.60 -13.89 -2.17
N MET A 175 0.70 -13.79 -1.89
CA MET A 175 1.21 -13.51 -0.55
C MET A 175 1.00 -12.07 -0.08
N HIS A 176 0.53 -11.15 -0.94
CA HIS A 176 0.22 -9.76 -0.54
C HIS A 176 -0.75 -9.67 0.65
N ARG A 177 -1.65 -10.66 0.79
CA ARG A 177 -2.59 -10.74 1.93
C ARG A 177 -1.91 -11.22 3.21
N TYR A 178 -0.78 -11.90 3.09
CA TYR A 178 -0.05 -12.50 4.20
C TYR A 178 1.20 -11.71 4.60
N ILE A 179 1.42 -10.51 4.05
CA ILE A 179 2.56 -9.65 4.42
C ILE A 179 2.68 -9.48 5.95
N PRO A 180 1.60 -9.27 6.73
CA PRO A 180 1.71 -9.21 8.18
C PRO A 180 2.24 -10.50 8.82
N TYR A 181 1.94 -11.66 8.24
CA TYR A 181 2.46 -12.94 8.69
C TYR A 181 3.95 -13.11 8.34
N LEU A 182 4.33 -12.73 7.11
CA LEU A 182 5.73 -12.75 6.69
C LEU A 182 6.60 -11.86 7.58
N ALA A 183 6.13 -10.64 7.89
CA ALA A 183 6.81 -9.72 8.78
C ALA A 183 6.96 -10.31 10.20
N LYS A 184 5.90 -10.94 10.75
CA LYS A 184 5.98 -11.62 12.05
C LYS A 184 7.00 -12.73 12.06
N ASN A 185 7.00 -13.59 11.03
CA ASN A 185 7.96 -14.69 10.93
C ASN A 185 9.41 -14.21 10.79
N ALA A 186 9.62 -13.05 10.19
CA ALA A 186 10.90 -12.37 10.12
C ALA A 186 11.29 -11.65 11.44
N GLY A 187 10.45 -11.73 12.50
CA GLY A 187 10.74 -11.18 13.82
C GLY A 187 10.36 -9.71 14.01
N PHE A 188 9.59 -9.12 13.09
CA PHE A 188 9.18 -7.71 13.20
C PHE A 188 7.96 -7.51 14.11
N LYS A 189 7.92 -6.35 14.79
CA LYS A 189 6.86 -5.93 15.72
C LYS A 189 5.67 -5.30 14.96
N LYS A 190 4.45 -5.66 15.35
CA LYS A 190 3.18 -5.14 14.83
C LYS A 190 2.42 -4.42 15.91
#